data_650c7d0547bbe2f30579c590e385730d
#
_entry.id   650c7d0547bbe2f30579c590e385730d
#
_cell.length_a   1.000
_cell.length_b   1.000
_cell.length_c   1.000
_cell.angle_alpha   90.00
_cell.angle_beta   90.00
_cell.angle_gamma   90.00
#
_symmetry.space_group_name_H-M   'P 1'
#
loop_
_entity.id
_entity.type
_entity.pdbx_description
1 polymer ?
#
loop_
_entity_poly.entity_id
_entity_poly.type
_entity_poly.pdbx_seq_one_letter_code
_entity_poly.pdbx_strand_id
1 'polypeptide(L)'
;MSISNGKTTEHLRRNLMDRVIRVVVVDDSAYLRKVLRQMLTRSPFIEVVGVAREGAEALEMVEKLDPDVVLCDLIMPGMDGITFLREQMARKPLPVVIVSITNEGGELALAALDAGAIDFVQKPTALATEKIFEVSDELIEKVKAAATVSMGHLKLALTPGGSDAGPSTPAQKAGLADIVVIGISTGGPQALKYLIPQFPADFPAPIAVALHMPVGYTEMYARKLDTTSQLTVREAQEGDAVEPGVVLFAPAGRHLTFKRTAAGKPVAHLDTRPFDTPHRPSVDVMFQSAAETFRNRVLAVVMTGMGSDCKQGAAWIKSQGGLVFTEAEETCVVYGMPGSVVEAELSDKIVPLDRMAAAILEVV
;
A
#
# COMPACT_ATOMS: atom_id res chain seq x y z
N MET A 1 -12.72 -4.10 33.00
CA MET A 1 -13.68 -4.79 32.11
C MET A 1 -13.37 -4.35 30.68
N SER A 2 -12.50 -5.04 29.98
CA SER A 2 -12.25 -4.79 28.54
C SER A 2 -11.48 -5.99 27.94
N ILE A 3 -12.17 -7.11 27.70
CA ILE A 3 -11.62 -8.32 27.04
C ILE A 3 -12.66 -8.89 26.03
N SER A 4 -13.50 -8.04 25.45
CA SER A 4 -14.60 -8.55 24.60
C SER A 4 -14.36 -8.37 23.09
N ASN A 5 -13.56 -7.40 22.64
CA ASN A 5 -13.44 -7.09 21.20
C ASN A 5 -12.48 -7.99 20.40
N GLY A 6 -11.43 -8.54 21.00
CA GLY A 6 -10.45 -9.37 20.28
C GLY A 6 -11.00 -10.72 19.76
N LYS A 7 -11.94 -11.31 20.47
CA LYS A 7 -12.53 -12.61 20.08
C LYS A 7 -13.51 -12.51 18.91
N THR A 8 -14.16 -11.36 18.72
CA THR A 8 -15.10 -11.14 17.61
C THR A 8 -14.39 -10.99 16.28
N THR A 9 -13.24 -10.30 16.27
CA THR A 9 -12.43 -10.07 15.07
C THR A 9 -11.73 -11.35 14.59
N GLU A 10 -11.24 -12.16 15.54
CA GLU A 10 -10.59 -13.45 15.22
C GLU A 10 -11.62 -14.49 14.69
N HIS A 11 -12.84 -14.44 15.18
CA HIS A 11 -13.94 -15.30 14.69
C HIS A 11 -14.41 -14.88 13.29
N LEU A 12 -14.43 -13.58 12.99
CA LEU A 12 -14.71 -13.04 11.65
C LEU A 12 -13.61 -13.39 10.64
N ARG A 13 -12.34 -13.33 11.07
CA ARG A 13 -11.18 -13.74 10.22
C ARG A 13 -11.23 -15.25 9.89
N ARG A 14 -11.53 -16.12 10.86
CA ARG A 14 -11.67 -17.57 10.61
C ARG A 14 -12.82 -17.86 9.65
N ASN A 15 -13.96 -17.19 9.79
CA ASN A 15 -15.10 -17.36 8.89
C ASN A 15 -14.82 -16.87 7.45
N LEU A 16 -13.95 -15.88 7.27
CA LEU A 16 -13.54 -15.39 5.93
C LEU A 16 -12.53 -16.32 5.25
N MET A 17 -11.70 -17.06 6.01
CA MET A 17 -10.75 -18.02 5.44
C MET A 17 -11.42 -19.29 4.89
N ASP A 18 -12.63 -19.62 5.33
CA ASP A 18 -13.40 -20.78 4.87
C ASP A 18 -14.48 -20.43 3.82
N ARG A 19 -14.65 -19.14 3.50
CA ARG A 19 -15.66 -18.68 2.54
C ARG A 19 -15.02 -18.47 1.16
N VAL A 20 -15.70 -18.97 0.13
CA VAL A 20 -15.34 -18.70 -1.27
C VAL A 20 -15.64 -17.23 -1.60
N ILE A 21 -14.62 -16.50 -2.06
CA ILE A 21 -14.70 -15.10 -2.47
C ILE A 21 -15.34 -15.02 -3.84
N ARG A 22 -16.44 -14.29 -3.96
CA ARG A 22 -17.22 -14.13 -5.18
C ARG A 22 -16.74 -12.91 -5.96
N VAL A 23 -16.26 -13.12 -7.18
CA VAL A 23 -15.62 -12.07 -8.00
C VAL A 23 -16.39 -11.84 -9.28
N VAL A 24 -16.62 -10.58 -9.65
CA VAL A 24 -17.03 -10.17 -10.99
C VAL A 24 -15.81 -9.61 -11.73
N VAL A 25 -15.59 -10.03 -12.98
CA VAL A 25 -14.50 -9.58 -13.85
C VAL A 25 -15.07 -8.70 -14.95
N VAL A 26 -14.57 -7.47 -15.06
CA VAL A 26 -15.01 -6.45 -16.02
C VAL A 26 -13.84 -6.05 -16.91
N ASP A 27 -13.93 -6.34 -18.22
CA ASP A 27 -12.92 -6.00 -19.22
C ASP A 27 -13.57 -6.12 -20.60
N ASP A 28 -13.28 -5.23 -21.55
CA ASP A 28 -13.88 -5.28 -22.89
C ASP A 28 -13.36 -6.45 -23.75
N SER A 29 -12.12 -6.90 -23.48
CA SER A 29 -11.49 -8.04 -24.19
C SER A 29 -12.00 -9.38 -23.67
N ALA A 30 -12.69 -10.13 -24.52
CA ALA A 30 -13.12 -11.50 -24.21
C ALA A 30 -11.92 -12.42 -23.87
N TYR A 31 -10.77 -12.18 -24.48
CA TYR A 31 -9.55 -12.91 -24.19
C TYR A 31 -9.06 -12.63 -22.76
N LEU A 32 -8.97 -11.36 -22.35
CA LEU A 32 -8.52 -10.99 -21.00
C LEU A 32 -9.49 -11.47 -19.93
N ARG A 33 -10.80 -11.37 -20.14
CA ARG A 33 -11.78 -11.97 -19.22
C ARG A 33 -11.53 -13.47 -19.00
N LYS A 34 -11.21 -14.20 -20.08
CA LYS A 34 -10.87 -15.63 -19.99
C LYS A 34 -9.57 -15.86 -19.21
N VAL A 35 -8.52 -15.08 -19.48
CA VAL A 35 -7.21 -15.19 -18.81
C VAL A 35 -7.35 -14.87 -17.32
N LEU A 36 -7.97 -13.75 -16.95
CA LEU A 36 -8.20 -13.37 -15.56
C LEU A 36 -9.00 -14.43 -14.80
N ARG A 37 -10.05 -14.97 -15.43
CA ARG A 37 -10.80 -16.09 -14.85
C ARG A 37 -9.92 -17.31 -14.61
N GLN A 38 -9.07 -17.69 -15.55
CA GLN A 38 -8.15 -18.84 -15.40
C GLN A 38 -7.12 -18.59 -14.30
N MET A 39 -6.61 -17.36 -14.15
CA MET A 39 -5.70 -16.99 -13.07
C MET A 39 -6.38 -17.15 -11.71
N LEU A 40 -7.57 -16.59 -11.54
CA LEU A 40 -8.31 -16.63 -10.28
C LEU A 40 -8.73 -18.05 -9.86
N THR A 41 -9.11 -18.90 -10.82
CA THR A 41 -9.51 -20.30 -10.55
C THR A 41 -8.35 -21.20 -10.09
N ARG A 42 -7.11 -20.72 -10.08
CA ARG A 42 -5.99 -21.39 -9.40
C ARG A 42 -6.15 -21.40 -7.87
N SER A 43 -6.88 -20.45 -7.31
CA SER A 43 -7.21 -20.43 -5.89
C SER A 43 -8.56 -21.14 -5.67
N PRO A 44 -8.61 -22.18 -4.80
CA PRO A 44 -9.89 -22.83 -4.46
C PRO A 44 -10.82 -21.94 -3.64
N PHE A 45 -10.32 -20.79 -3.16
CA PHE A 45 -11.08 -19.83 -2.34
C PHE A 45 -11.67 -18.68 -3.16
N ILE A 46 -11.55 -18.71 -4.50
CA ILE A 46 -12.07 -17.65 -5.36
C ILE A 46 -12.98 -18.25 -6.44
N GLU A 47 -14.18 -17.70 -6.58
CA GLU A 47 -15.15 -18.03 -7.62
C GLU A 47 -15.46 -16.80 -8.49
N VAL A 48 -15.28 -16.91 -9.80
CA VAL A 48 -15.75 -15.88 -10.74
C VAL A 48 -17.22 -16.12 -11.03
N VAL A 49 -18.08 -15.35 -10.39
CA VAL A 49 -19.55 -15.47 -10.45
C VAL A 49 -20.17 -14.73 -11.63
N GLY A 50 -19.43 -13.79 -12.26
CA GLY A 50 -19.90 -13.04 -13.41
C GLY A 50 -18.76 -12.42 -14.23
N VAL A 51 -19.04 -12.09 -15.50
CA VAL A 51 -18.12 -11.35 -16.37
C VAL A 51 -18.89 -10.28 -17.14
N ALA A 52 -18.41 -9.05 -17.16
CA ALA A 52 -18.98 -7.93 -17.90
C ALA A 52 -17.97 -7.36 -18.91
N ARG A 53 -18.44 -6.70 -19.95
CA ARG A 53 -17.60 -6.11 -21.01
C ARG A 53 -17.54 -4.58 -20.96
N GLU A 54 -18.35 -3.97 -20.11
CA GLU A 54 -18.38 -2.53 -19.88
C GLU A 54 -18.97 -2.20 -18.49
N GLY A 55 -18.81 -0.95 -18.07
CA GLY A 55 -19.23 -0.52 -16.74
C GLY A 55 -20.74 -0.62 -16.49
N ALA A 56 -21.58 -0.38 -17.49
CA ALA A 56 -23.04 -0.46 -17.34
C ALA A 56 -23.48 -1.91 -17.05
N GLU A 57 -22.97 -2.88 -17.81
CA GLU A 57 -23.19 -4.32 -17.56
C GLU A 57 -22.66 -4.75 -16.19
N ALA A 58 -21.52 -4.16 -15.77
CA ALA A 58 -20.94 -4.43 -14.47
C ALA A 58 -21.84 -3.98 -13.31
N LEU A 59 -22.46 -2.79 -13.40
CA LEU A 59 -23.40 -2.30 -12.38
C LEU A 59 -24.58 -3.23 -12.22
N GLU A 60 -25.19 -3.70 -13.33
CA GLU A 60 -26.29 -4.66 -13.31
C GLU A 60 -25.90 -6.01 -12.68
N MET A 61 -24.68 -6.48 -13.02
CA MET A 61 -24.17 -7.72 -12.46
C MET A 61 -23.88 -7.63 -10.97
N VAL A 62 -23.30 -6.52 -10.52
CA VAL A 62 -23.03 -6.29 -9.09
C VAL A 62 -24.33 -6.28 -8.29
N GLU A 63 -25.37 -5.61 -8.80
CA GLU A 63 -26.68 -5.58 -8.15
C GLU A 63 -27.32 -6.97 -8.07
N LYS A 64 -27.23 -7.75 -9.15
CA LYS A 64 -27.85 -9.08 -9.25
C LYS A 64 -27.09 -10.17 -8.49
N LEU A 65 -25.77 -10.14 -8.54
CA LEU A 65 -24.92 -11.23 -8.04
C LEU A 65 -24.36 -10.99 -6.66
N ASP A 66 -24.37 -9.74 -6.17
CA ASP A 66 -23.79 -9.33 -4.88
C ASP A 66 -22.39 -9.92 -4.63
N PRO A 67 -21.39 -9.58 -5.47
CA PRO A 67 -20.03 -10.10 -5.34
C PRO A 67 -19.29 -9.49 -4.16
N ASP A 68 -18.23 -10.15 -3.69
CA ASP A 68 -17.34 -9.64 -2.65
C ASP A 68 -16.30 -8.65 -3.20
N VAL A 69 -15.85 -8.85 -4.46
CA VAL A 69 -14.84 -8.03 -5.12
C VAL A 69 -15.16 -7.88 -6.61
N VAL A 70 -14.86 -6.73 -7.18
CA VAL A 70 -14.86 -6.51 -8.63
C VAL A 70 -13.42 -6.33 -9.12
N LEU A 71 -13.03 -7.06 -10.17
CA LEU A 71 -11.87 -6.74 -10.99
C LEU A 71 -12.32 -5.92 -12.17
N CYS A 72 -11.76 -4.72 -12.36
CA CYS A 72 -12.22 -3.80 -13.36
C CYS A 72 -11.09 -3.23 -14.22
N ASP A 73 -11.23 -3.34 -15.54
CA ASP A 73 -10.45 -2.54 -16.47
C ASP A 73 -10.85 -1.07 -16.42
N LEU A 74 -9.92 -0.18 -16.73
CA LEU A 74 -10.18 1.26 -16.79
C LEU A 74 -10.65 1.71 -18.17
N ILE A 75 -10.13 1.09 -19.23
CA ILE A 75 -10.35 1.55 -20.61
C ILE A 75 -11.32 0.59 -21.28
N MET A 76 -12.59 0.99 -21.33
CA MET A 76 -13.66 0.19 -21.95
C MET A 76 -14.58 1.12 -22.77
N PRO A 77 -15.21 0.61 -23.85
CA PRO A 77 -16.23 1.35 -24.58
C PRO A 77 -17.48 1.58 -23.73
N GLY A 78 -18.25 2.61 -24.04
CA GLY A 78 -19.45 2.97 -23.29
C GLY A 78 -19.11 3.56 -21.92
N MET A 79 -19.45 2.88 -20.84
CA MET A 79 -19.09 3.28 -19.48
C MET A 79 -17.69 2.76 -19.13
N ASP A 80 -16.72 3.67 -18.98
CA ASP A 80 -15.36 3.36 -18.54
C ASP A 80 -15.27 2.93 -17.07
N GLY A 81 -14.10 2.37 -16.69
CA GLY A 81 -13.90 1.84 -15.34
C GLY A 81 -13.93 2.89 -14.23
N ILE A 82 -13.51 4.13 -14.50
CA ILE A 82 -13.56 5.23 -13.51
C ILE A 82 -15.00 5.66 -13.26
N THR A 83 -15.79 5.77 -14.32
CA THR A 83 -17.22 6.11 -14.22
C THR A 83 -17.98 5.01 -13.49
N PHE A 84 -17.73 3.72 -13.84
CA PHE A 84 -18.27 2.58 -13.11
C PHE A 84 -17.92 2.67 -11.61
N LEU A 85 -16.66 2.87 -11.29
CA LEU A 85 -16.16 2.92 -9.91
C LEU A 85 -16.87 4.01 -9.11
N ARG A 86 -16.98 5.24 -9.65
CA ARG A 86 -17.67 6.36 -9.00
C ARG A 86 -19.14 6.05 -8.74
N GLU A 87 -19.84 5.51 -9.73
CA GLU A 87 -21.25 5.14 -9.56
C GLU A 87 -21.43 4.01 -8.56
N GLN A 88 -20.57 2.97 -8.59
CA GLN A 88 -20.62 1.87 -7.65
C GLN A 88 -20.36 2.33 -6.22
N MET A 89 -19.34 3.18 -6.02
CA MET A 89 -19.03 3.73 -4.69
C MET A 89 -20.12 4.65 -4.16
N ALA A 90 -20.86 5.35 -5.02
CA ALA A 90 -22.00 6.19 -4.63
C ALA A 90 -23.25 5.36 -4.27
N ARG A 91 -23.53 4.29 -5.01
CA ARG A 91 -24.72 3.41 -4.79
C ARG A 91 -24.52 2.47 -3.59
N LYS A 92 -23.54 1.60 -3.70
CA LYS A 92 -23.19 0.58 -2.70
C LYS A 92 -21.69 0.38 -2.73
N PRO A 93 -20.92 1.01 -1.82
CA PRO A 93 -19.47 0.82 -1.76
C PRO A 93 -19.09 -0.66 -1.75
N LEU A 94 -18.20 -1.05 -2.66
CA LEU A 94 -17.76 -2.42 -2.88
C LEU A 94 -16.25 -2.43 -3.20
N PRO A 95 -15.46 -3.38 -2.70
CA PRO A 95 -14.05 -3.50 -3.05
C PRO A 95 -13.84 -3.68 -4.55
N VAL A 96 -13.08 -2.76 -5.16
CA VAL A 96 -12.70 -2.81 -6.57
C VAL A 96 -11.18 -2.83 -6.69
N VAL A 97 -10.65 -3.83 -7.41
CA VAL A 97 -9.25 -3.91 -7.81
C VAL A 97 -9.15 -3.61 -9.30
N ILE A 98 -8.32 -2.67 -9.66
CA ILE A 98 -8.14 -2.26 -11.05
C ILE A 98 -7.16 -3.20 -11.75
N VAL A 99 -7.43 -3.51 -13.02
CA VAL A 99 -6.51 -4.25 -13.90
C VAL A 99 -6.15 -3.32 -15.06
N SER A 100 -4.90 -2.83 -15.11
CA SER A 100 -4.50 -1.75 -16.02
C SER A 100 -3.21 -2.06 -16.80
N ILE A 101 -3.01 -1.38 -17.95
CA ILE A 101 -1.77 -1.41 -18.75
C ILE A 101 -0.88 -0.25 -18.33
N THR A 102 0.43 -0.47 -18.15
CA THR A 102 1.38 0.51 -17.58
C THR A 102 1.55 1.79 -18.43
N ASN A 103 1.53 1.69 -19.77
CA ASN A 103 2.01 2.79 -20.63
C ASN A 103 0.97 3.89 -20.93
N GLU A 104 -0.31 3.60 -20.84
CA GLU A 104 -1.39 4.58 -21.11
C GLU A 104 -2.35 4.74 -19.93
N GLY A 105 -2.28 3.85 -18.96
CA GLY A 105 -3.21 3.76 -17.83
C GLY A 105 -2.66 4.22 -16.48
N GLY A 106 -1.41 4.68 -16.40
CA GLY A 106 -0.79 5.01 -15.10
C GLY A 106 -1.49 6.14 -14.36
N GLU A 107 -1.77 7.25 -15.04
CA GLU A 107 -2.54 8.36 -14.46
C GLU A 107 -3.98 7.96 -14.16
N LEU A 108 -4.58 7.14 -15.05
CA LEU A 108 -5.93 6.62 -14.83
C LEU A 108 -6.00 5.66 -13.64
N ALA A 109 -4.97 4.79 -13.45
CA ALA A 109 -4.92 3.93 -12.27
C ALA A 109 -4.80 4.73 -10.97
N LEU A 110 -3.98 5.79 -10.95
CA LEU A 110 -3.89 6.70 -9.81
C LEU A 110 -5.20 7.49 -9.59
N ALA A 111 -5.90 7.86 -10.67
CA ALA A 111 -7.22 8.49 -10.58
C ALA A 111 -8.29 7.51 -10.06
N ALA A 112 -8.20 6.22 -10.41
CA ALA A 112 -9.08 5.19 -9.88
C ALA A 112 -8.87 4.95 -8.37
N LEU A 113 -7.61 4.98 -7.89
CA LEU A 113 -7.35 4.94 -6.44
C LEU A 113 -7.99 6.14 -5.72
N ASP A 114 -7.93 7.35 -6.31
CA ASP A 114 -8.62 8.53 -5.77
C ASP A 114 -10.15 8.38 -5.79
N ALA A 115 -10.69 7.64 -6.76
CA ALA A 115 -12.13 7.37 -6.88
C ALA A 115 -12.60 6.23 -5.96
N GLY A 116 -11.70 5.59 -5.20
CA GLY A 116 -12.03 4.58 -4.21
C GLY A 116 -11.66 3.14 -4.58
N ALA A 117 -10.86 2.91 -5.61
CA ALA A 117 -10.27 1.58 -5.85
C ALA A 117 -9.35 1.21 -4.68
N ILE A 118 -9.38 -0.07 -4.30
CA ILE A 118 -8.55 -0.60 -3.20
C ILE A 118 -7.09 -0.71 -3.62
N ASP A 119 -6.86 -1.23 -4.82
CA ASP A 119 -5.54 -1.51 -5.37
C ASP A 119 -5.61 -1.67 -6.89
N PHE A 120 -4.49 -1.90 -7.53
CA PHE A 120 -4.44 -2.23 -8.95
C PHE A 120 -3.38 -3.29 -9.25
N VAL A 121 -3.57 -4.02 -10.35
CA VAL A 121 -2.68 -5.04 -10.89
C VAL A 121 -2.37 -4.71 -12.34
N GLN A 122 -1.14 -4.96 -12.76
CA GLN A 122 -0.76 -4.81 -14.16
C GLN A 122 -1.38 -5.93 -15.00
N LYS A 123 -1.99 -5.58 -16.14
CA LYS A 123 -2.50 -6.56 -17.10
C LYS A 123 -1.35 -7.45 -17.61
N PRO A 124 -1.59 -8.76 -17.75
CA PRO A 124 -0.61 -9.65 -18.35
C PRO A 124 -0.40 -9.29 -19.83
N THR A 125 0.78 -8.75 -20.17
CA THR A 125 1.11 -8.26 -21.54
C THR A 125 1.75 -9.30 -22.44
N ALA A 126 2.16 -10.45 -21.92
CA ALA A 126 2.78 -11.51 -22.71
C ALA A 126 2.44 -12.90 -22.16
N LEU A 127 2.25 -13.84 -23.09
CA LEU A 127 2.06 -15.26 -22.84
C LEU A 127 3.34 -16.00 -22.37
N ALA A 128 4.36 -15.29 -21.89
CA ALA A 128 5.55 -15.91 -21.31
C ALA A 128 5.17 -16.63 -20.00
N THR A 129 5.22 -17.93 -20.01
CA THR A 129 4.63 -18.87 -19.04
C THR A 129 5.02 -18.58 -17.57
N GLU A 130 6.26 -18.17 -17.30
CA GLU A 130 6.72 -17.88 -15.94
C GLU A 130 6.14 -16.60 -15.36
N LYS A 131 6.09 -15.49 -16.12
CA LYS A 131 5.51 -14.23 -15.68
C LYS A 131 4.00 -14.27 -15.45
N ILE A 132 3.28 -15.16 -16.15
CA ILE A 132 1.85 -15.38 -15.92
C ILE A 132 1.60 -15.94 -14.51
N PHE A 133 2.48 -16.80 -14.01
CA PHE A 133 2.34 -17.35 -12.65
C PHE A 133 2.54 -16.28 -11.58
N GLU A 134 3.56 -15.44 -11.71
CA GLU A 134 3.83 -14.34 -10.77
C GLU A 134 2.66 -13.34 -10.73
N VAL A 135 2.17 -12.90 -11.90
CA VAL A 135 1.01 -12.00 -12.00
C VAL A 135 -0.27 -12.66 -11.44
N SER A 136 -0.42 -13.98 -11.64
CA SER A 136 -1.56 -14.72 -11.10
C SER A 136 -1.55 -14.76 -9.58
N ASP A 137 -0.39 -14.98 -8.97
CA ASP A 137 -0.27 -15.05 -7.52
C ASP A 137 -0.49 -13.65 -6.90
N GLU A 138 0.07 -12.58 -7.50
CA GLU A 138 -0.21 -11.20 -7.12
C GLU A 138 -1.71 -10.86 -7.20
N LEU A 139 -2.36 -11.22 -8.30
CA LEU A 139 -3.79 -10.99 -8.51
C LEU A 139 -4.65 -11.68 -7.45
N ILE A 140 -4.37 -12.97 -7.19
CA ILE A 140 -5.06 -13.77 -6.17
C ILE A 140 -4.91 -13.14 -4.79
N GLU A 141 -3.70 -12.75 -4.43
CA GLU A 141 -3.44 -12.15 -3.13
C GLU A 141 -4.14 -10.78 -2.98
N LYS A 142 -4.12 -9.92 -4.02
CA LYS A 142 -4.84 -8.63 -3.99
C LYS A 142 -6.36 -8.80 -3.93
N VAL A 143 -6.92 -9.81 -4.60
CA VAL A 143 -8.37 -10.13 -4.50
C VAL A 143 -8.72 -10.61 -3.09
N LYS A 144 -7.90 -11.49 -2.50
CA LYS A 144 -8.10 -11.92 -1.10
C LYS A 144 -8.01 -10.75 -0.13
N ALA A 145 -7.02 -9.89 -0.30
CA ALA A 145 -6.86 -8.67 0.50
C ALA A 145 -8.10 -7.77 0.36
N ALA A 146 -8.52 -7.48 -0.87
CA ALA A 146 -9.70 -6.65 -1.15
C ALA A 146 -10.99 -7.20 -0.49
N ALA A 147 -11.17 -8.53 -0.48
CA ALA A 147 -12.32 -9.17 0.14
C ALA A 147 -12.38 -8.99 1.68
N THR A 148 -11.26 -8.66 2.33
CA THR A 148 -11.21 -8.39 3.78
C THR A 148 -11.44 -6.93 4.14
N VAL A 149 -11.52 -6.03 3.15
CA VAL A 149 -11.60 -4.59 3.35
C VAL A 149 -12.95 -4.19 3.95
N SER A 150 -12.93 -3.46 5.04
CA SER A 150 -14.07 -2.72 5.53
C SER A 150 -14.23 -1.41 4.75
N MET A 151 -15.30 -1.28 3.97
CA MET A 151 -15.55 -0.06 3.20
C MET A 151 -15.74 1.20 4.07
N GLY A 152 -15.99 1.03 5.38
CA GLY A 152 -15.98 2.12 6.37
C GLY A 152 -14.59 2.71 6.57
N HIS A 153 -13.55 1.87 6.66
CA HIS A 153 -12.16 2.31 6.82
C HIS A 153 -11.64 3.01 5.56
N LEU A 154 -12.03 2.53 4.37
CA LEU A 154 -11.68 3.20 3.11
C LEU A 154 -12.24 4.64 3.05
N LYS A 155 -13.47 4.87 3.51
CA LYS A 155 -14.05 6.22 3.58
C LYS A 155 -13.25 7.14 4.50
N LEU A 156 -12.76 6.65 5.63
CA LEU A 156 -11.93 7.43 6.55
C LEU A 156 -10.61 7.85 5.89
N ALA A 157 -9.95 6.95 5.17
CA ALA A 157 -8.72 7.23 4.43
C ALA A 157 -8.92 8.19 3.24
N LEU A 158 -10.12 8.26 2.68
CA LEU A 158 -10.46 9.16 1.55
C LEU A 158 -10.96 10.55 1.99
N THR A 159 -11.33 10.72 3.26
CA THR A 159 -11.81 12.03 3.76
C THR A 159 -10.59 12.89 4.07
N PRO A 160 -10.42 14.07 3.43
CA PRO A 160 -9.36 15.00 3.80
C PRO A 160 -9.57 15.37 5.28
N GLY A 161 -8.62 15.01 6.13
CA GLY A 161 -8.69 15.31 7.55
C GLY A 161 -8.71 16.83 7.75
N GLY A 162 -9.84 17.36 8.16
CA GLY A 162 -9.88 18.67 8.78
C GLY A 162 -9.10 18.54 10.09
N SER A 163 -7.92 19.14 10.13
CA SER A 163 -7.09 19.18 11.32
C SER A 163 -7.75 20.10 12.36
N ASP A 164 -8.51 19.51 13.27
CA ASP A 164 -8.84 20.14 14.56
C ASP A 164 -7.72 19.96 15.62
N ALA A 165 -6.57 19.44 15.21
CA ALA A 165 -5.37 19.49 16.01
C ALA A 165 -4.74 20.88 15.85
N GLY A 166 -5.11 21.82 16.72
CA GLY A 166 -4.40 23.09 16.85
C GLY A 166 -2.89 22.83 17.04
N PRO A 167 -2.02 23.78 16.65
CA PRO A 167 -0.59 23.63 16.72
C PRO A 167 -0.18 23.37 18.16
N SER A 168 0.08 22.14 18.52
CA SER A 168 0.82 21.80 19.73
C SER A 168 2.25 22.26 19.50
N THR A 169 2.66 23.30 20.22
CA THR A 169 4.05 23.77 20.26
C THR A 169 4.94 22.56 20.57
N PRO A 170 5.88 22.17 19.67
CA PRO A 170 6.75 21.05 19.96
C PRO A 170 7.64 21.43 21.14
N ALA A 171 7.51 20.68 22.23
CA ALA A 171 8.59 20.67 23.21
C ALA A 171 9.80 20.06 22.47
N GLN A 172 10.88 20.85 22.37
CA GLN A 172 12.17 20.42 21.84
C GLN A 172 12.69 19.23 22.65
N LYS A 173 12.24 18.05 22.33
CA LYS A 173 12.94 16.80 22.68
C LYS A 173 13.99 16.57 21.61
N ALA A 174 15.23 16.35 22.00
CA ALA A 174 16.26 15.88 21.08
C ALA A 174 15.72 14.67 20.32
N GLY A 175 15.63 14.75 18.99
CA GLY A 175 15.05 13.72 18.15
C GLY A 175 15.65 12.35 18.44
N LEU A 176 14.81 11.34 18.56
CA LEU A 176 15.24 9.96 18.79
C LEU A 176 15.61 9.25 17.47
N ALA A 177 15.15 9.77 16.33
CA ALA A 177 15.39 9.22 15.01
C ALA A 177 16.02 10.24 14.06
N ASP A 178 16.98 9.78 13.25
CA ASP A 178 17.62 10.57 12.18
C ASP A 178 17.02 10.23 10.80
N ILE A 179 16.19 9.20 10.70
CA ILE A 179 15.46 8.79 9.51
C ILE A 179 14.15 8.13 9.88
N VAL A 180 13.12 8.37 9.08
CA VAL A 180 11.85 7.64 9.10
C VAL A 180 11.81 6.73 7.87
N VAL A 181 11.57 5.42 8.08
CA VAL A 181 11.41 4.45 6.99
C VAL A 181 9.99 3.87 7.04
N ILE A 182 9.25 3.96 5.94
CA ILE A 182 7.85 3.56 5.85
C ILE A 182 7.71 2.35 4.93
N GLY A 183 7.14 1.27 5.46
CA GLY A 183 6.77 0.08 4.70
C GLY A 183 5.25 0.00 4.53
N ILE A 184 4.78 -0.12 3.29
CA ILE A 184 3.36 -0.01 2.97
C ILE A 184 3.00 -0.74 1.65
N SER A 185 1.75 -1.21 1.50
CA SER A 185 1.29 -1.95 0.31
C SER A 185 -0.16 -1.62 -0.04
N THR A 186 -1.06 -2.59 -0.09
CA THR A 186 -2.49 -2.40 -0.41
C THR A 186 -3.15 -1.36 0.50
N GLY A 187 -3.83 -0.38 -0.09
CA GLY A 187 -4.35 0.80 0.61
C GLY A 187 -3.29 1.89 0.86
N GLY A 188 -2.03 1.60 0.53
CA GLY A 188 -0.89 2.47 0.76
C GLY A 188 -0.99 3.83 0.10
N PRO A 189 -1.36 3.92 -1.18
CA PRO A 189 -1.48 5.21 -1.86
C PRO A 189 -2.45 6.17 -1.15
N GLN A 190 -3.59 5.68 -0.68
CA GLN A 190 -4.56 6.49 0.05
C GLN A 190 -4.02 6.92 1.42
N ALA A 191 -3.39 5.99 2.15
CA ALA A 191 -2.80 6.28 3.46
C ALA A 191 -1.64 7.30 3.38
N LEU A 192 -0.74 7.17 2.38
CA LEU A 192 0.36 8.12 2.17
C LEU A 192 -0.14 9.49 1.70
N LYS A 193 -1.18 9.54 0.86
CA LYS A 193 -1.84 10.78 0.45
C LYS A 193 -2.42 11.55 1.64
N TYR A 194 -2.87 10.82 2.67
CA TYR A 194 -3.33 11.41 3.92
C TYR A 194 -2.16 11.82 4.83
N LEU A 195 -1.13 10.96 4.96
CA LEU A 195 -0.05 11.12 5.93
C LEU A 195 0.98 12.19 5.52
N ILE A 196 1.54 12.10 4.31
CA ILE A 196 2.71 12.90 3.90
C ILE A 196 2.43 14.41 3.90
N PRO A 197 1.26 14.91 3.44
CA PRO A 197 0.96 16.35 3.47
C PRO A 197 0.86 16.96 4.89
N GLN A 198 0.78 16.13 5.93
CA GLN A 198 0.69 16.63 7.31
C GLN A 198 2.06 17.03 7.90
N PHE A 199 3.17 16.65 7.25
CA PHE A 199 4.49 17.05 7.71
C PHE A 199 4.81 18.48 7.29
N PRO A 200 5.35 19.31 8.20
CA PRO A 200 5.73 20.68 7.89
C PRO A 200 6.99 20.73 7.01
N ALA A 201 7.21 21.85 6.32
CA ALA A 201 8.35 22.05 5.42
C ALA A 201 9.72 21.91 6.10
N ASP A 202 9.80 22.20 7.40
CA ASP A 202 10.98 22.10 8.27
C ASP A 202 11.07 20.76 9.00
N PHE A 203 10.40 19.72 8.51
CA PHE A 203 10.47 18.37 9.09
C PHE A 203 11.94 17.91 9.21
N PRO A 204 12.41 17.53 10.42
CA PRO A 204 13.84 17.48 10.72
C PRO A 204 14.54 16.19 10.26
N ALA A 205 13.82 15.23 9.71
CA ALA A 205 14.37 13.94 9.27
C ALA A 205 14.02 13.62 7.81
N PRO A 206 14.87 12.90 7.05
CA PRO A 206 14.47 12.30 5.78
C PRO A 206 13.42 11.20 6.00
N ILE A 207 12.56 11.03 4.99
CA ILE A 207 11.61 9.93 4.93
C ILE A 207 11.95 9.03 3.73
N ALA A 208 12.01 7.72 3.93
CA ALA A 208 12.13 6.76 2.83
C ALA A 208 10.93 5.82 2.85
N VAL A 209 10.36 5.57 1.67
CA VAL A 209 9.12 4.80 1.52
C VAL A 209 9.35 3.61 0.59
N ALA A 210 9.08 2.39 1.06
CA ALA A 210 8.93 1.22 0.22
C ALA A 210 7.43 0.91 0.08
N LEU A 211 6.88 1.27 -1.07
CA LEU A 211 5.50 1.01 -1.47
C LEU A 211 5.50 -0.10 -2.52
N HIS A 212 4.79 -1.21 -2.25
CA HIS A 212 4.62 -2.28 -3.23
C HIS A 212 3.71 -1.80 -4.37
N MET A 213 4.33 -1.52 -5.51
CA MET A 213 3.66 -0.97 -6.68
C MET A 213 4.31 -1.53 -7.96
N PRO A 214 3.57 -1.76 -9.06
CA PRO A 214 4.18 -2.20 -10.31
C PRO A 214 5.17 -1.18 -10.88
N VAL A 215 6.09 -1.68 -11.72
CA VAL A 215 7.10 -0.84 -12.38
C VAL A 215 6.45 0.26 -13.21
N GLY A 216 6.96 1.49 -13.08
CA GLY A 216 6.48 2.68 -13.80
C GLY A 216 5.43 3.50 -13.05
N TYR A 217 4.92 3.01 -11.91
CA TYR A 217 3.90 3.75 -11.14
C TYR A 217 4.48 4.55 -9.97
N THR A 218 5.59 4.13 -9.39
CA THR A 218 6.18 4.79 -8.21
C THR A 218 6.61 6.22 -8.49
N GLU A 219 7.24 6.49 -9.64
CA GLU A 219 7.62 7.85 -10.04
C GLU A 219 6.40 8.76 -10.23
N MET A 220 5.37 8.28 -10.94
CA MET A 220 4.14 9.06 -11.17
C MET A 220 3.42 9.34 -9.84
N TYR A 221 3.37 8.35 -8.95
CA TYR A 221 2.75 8.52 -7.64
C TYR A 221 3.52 9.52 -6.77
N ALA A 222 4.86 9.42 -6.73
CA ALA A 222 5.70 10.36 -6.00
C ALA A 222 5.51 11.79 -6.51
N ARG A 223 5.53 12.02 -7.83
CA ARG A 223 5.26 13.34 -8.44
C ARG A 223 3.87 13.88 -8.07
N LYS A 224 2.85 13.02 -8.07
CA LYS A 224 1.50 13.43 -7.67
C LYS A 224 1.45 13.82 -6.21
N LEU A 225 2.10 13.08 -5.32
CA LEU A 225 2.16 13.37 -3.89
C LEU A 225 2.95 14.65 -3.60
N ASP A 226 4.01 14.93 -4.37
CA ASP A 226 4.80 16.16 -4.29
C ASP A 226 3.94 17.42 -4.47
N THR A 227 2.95 17.37 -5.37
CA THR A 227 2.05 18.53 -5.61
C THR A 227 1.20 18.93 -4.41
N THR A 228 1.03 18.06 -3.44
CA THR A 228 0.19 18.28 -2.24
C THR A 228 0.99 18.32 -0.94
N SER A 229 2.30 18.05 -1.01
CA SER A 229 3.21 18.00 0.14
C SER A 229 3.97 19.31 0.32
N GLN A 230 4.34 19.62 1.57
CA GLN A 230 5.31 20.69 1.89
C GLN A 230 6.76 20.17 1.81
N LEU A 231 6.95 18.85 1.83
CA LEU A 231 8.24 18.19 1.63
C LEU A 231 8.46 17.94 0.13
N THR A 232 9.72 17.84 -0.28
CA THR A 232 10.08 17.39 -1.64
C THR A 232 9.89 15.90 -1.74
N VAL A 233 8.95 15.43 -2.59
CA VAL A 233 8.63 14.01 -2.76
C VAL A 233 9.07 13.53 -4.13
N ARG A 234 9.91 12.50 -4.20
CA ARG A 234 10.38 11.95 -5.46
C ARG A 234 10.74 10.47 -5.39
N GLU A 235 10.76 9.82 -6.52
CA GLU A 235 11.37 8.49 -6.65
C GLU A 235 12.90 8.62 -6.48
N ALA A 236 13.49 7.72 -5.71
CA ALA A 236 14.93 7.74 -5.42
C ALA A 236 15.77 7.40 -6.64
N GLN A 237 16.88 8.12 -6.80
CA GLN A 237 17.92 7.83 -7.76
C GLN A 237 19.22 7.41 -7.04
N GLU A 238 20.07 6.69 -7.76
CA GLU A 238 21.39 6.29 -7.24
C GLU A 238 22.20 7.51 -6.79
N GLY A 239 22.65 7.49 -5.53
CA GLY A 239 23.46 8.58 -4.95
C GLY A 239 22.66 9.76 -4.42
N ASP A 240 21.34 9.74 -4.46
CA ASP A 240 20.51 10.79 -3.85
C ASP A 240 20.85 11.03 -2.39
N ALA A 241 20.96 12.30 -2.00
CA ALA A 241 21.15 12.66 -0.59
C ALA A 241 19.92 12.26 0.24
N VAL A 242 20.17 11.60 1.37
CA VAL A 242 19.17 11.27 2.38
C VAL A 242 19.22 12.37 3.44
N GLU A 243 18.36 13.39 3.27
CA GLU A 243 18.42 14.64 4.04
C GLU A 243 17.02 15.11 4.47
N PRO A 244 16.92 15.91 5.55
CA PRO A 244 15.65 16.48 6.00
C PRO A 244 14.88 17.21 4.90
N GLY A 245 13.55 17.18 4.98
CA GLY A 245 12.68 17.83 4.01
C GLY A 245 12.45 17.02 2.73
N VAL A 246 13.06 15.83 2.60
CA VAL A 246 12.94 14.97 1.42
C VAL A 246 12.26 13.64 1.75
N VAL A 247 11.33 13.24 0.90
CA VAL A 247 10.69 11.91 0.89
C VAL A 247 11.17 11.14 -0.35
N LEU A 248 11.88 10.04 -0.14
CA LEU A 248 12.41 9.18 -1.20
C LEU A 248 11.56 7.91 -1.33
N PHE A 249 10.91 7.74 -2.46
CA PHE A 249 10.22 6.49 -2.80
C PHE A 249 11.19 5.49 -3.43
N ALA A 250 11.19 4.26 -2.92
CA ALA A 250 11.92 3.16 -3.56
C ALA A 250 11.34 2.90 -4.96
N PRO A 251 12.15 2.90 -6.03
CA PRO A 251 11.66 2.63 -7.38
C PRO A 251 11.20 1.18 -7.52
N ALA A 252 10.04 0.98 -8.14
CA ALA A 252 9.54 -0.37 -8.43
C ALA A 252 10.55 -1.14 -9.31
N GLY A 253 10.76 -2.42 -8.97
CA GLY A 253 11.75 -3.29 -9.62
C GLY A 253 13.16 -3.19 -9.03
N ARG A 254 13.40 -2.31 -8.06
CA ARG A 254 14.68 -2.18 -7.34
C ARG A 254 14.44 -2.07 -5.83
N HIS A 255 15.46 -2.42 -5.05
CA HIS A 255 15.49 -2.13 -3.62
C HIS A 255 16.15 -0.77 -3.39
N LEU A 256 15.58 0.02 -2.46
CA LEU A 256 16.21 1.20 -1.90
C LEU A 256 16.97 0.79 -0.64
N THR A 257 18.26 1.05 -0.62
CA THR A 257 19.16 0.83 0.51
C THR A 257 19.96 2.11 0.78
N PHE A 258 20.73 2.12 1.85
CA PHE A 258 21.48 3.31 2.26
C PHE A 258 22.97 2.99 2.35
N LYS A 259 23.80 3.93 1.90
CA LYS A 259 25.26 3.88 2.01
C LYS A 259 25.78 5.21 2.56
N ARG A 260 26.97 5.20 3.13
CA ARG A 260 27.64 6.43 3.49
C ARG A 260 28.71 6.78 2.45
N THR A 261 28.75 8.04 2.05
CA THR A 261 29.84 8.57 1.21
C THR A 261 31.16 8.58 1.99
N ALA A 262 32.27 8.84 1.29
CA ALA A 262 33.56 9.03 1.96
C ALA A 262 33.56 10.17 3.01
N ALA A 263 32.67 11.16 2.86
CA ALA A 263 32.44 12.24 3.85
C ALA A 263 31.50 11.84 4.98
N GLY A 264 31.04 10.57 5.03
CA GLY A 264 30.14 10.05 6.07
C GLY A 264 28.67 10.41 5.88
N LYS A 265 28.27 11.13 4.83
CA LYS A 265 26.88 11.49 4.57
C LYS A 265 26.10 10.31 4.03
N PRO A 266 24.83 10.08 4.49
CA PRO A 266 23.99 9.02 3.98
C PRO A 266 23.47 9.37 2.58
N VAL A 267 23.46 8.36 1.69
CA VAL A 267 22.94 8.45 0.32
C VAL A 267 22.12 7.21 -0.01
N ALA A 268 21.15 7.38 -0.91
CA ALA A 268 20.38 6.30 -1.48
C ALA A 268 21.27 5.42 -2.38
N HIS A 269 21.07 4.11 -2.28
CA HIS A 269 21.67 3.12 -3.16
C HIS A 269 20.59 2.18 -3.69
N LEU A 270 20.59 1.96 -5.00
CA LEU A 270 19.59 1.16 -5.69
C LEU A 270 20.21 -0.15 -6.19
N ASP A 271 19.71 -1.28 -5.73
CA ASP A 271 20.13 -2.61 -6.20
C ASP A 271 18.90 -3.46 -6.56
N THR A 272 19.10 -4.44 -7.42
CA THR A 272 18.10 -5.49 -7.71
C THR A 272 18.26 -6.71 -6.80
N ARG A 273 19.35 -6.80 -6.06
CA ARG A 273 19.63 -7.87 -5.09
C ARG A 273 19.16 -7.50 -3.68
N PRO A 274 18.75 -8.49 -2.86
CA PRO A 274 18.64 -9.91 -3.21
C PRO A 274 17.51 -10.20 -4.19
N PHE A 275 17.65 -11.28 -5.00
CA PHE A 275 16.64 -11.65 -6.02
C PHE A 275 15.53 -12.54 -5.49
N ASP A 276 15.71 -13.15 -4.33
CA ASP A 276 14.82 -14.10 -3.69
C ASP A 276 13.75 -13.47 -2.79
N THR A 277 13.61 -12.14 -2.86
CA THR A 277 12.54 -11.41 -2.17
C THR A 277 11.22 -11.52 -2.93
N PRO A 278 10.08 -11.65 -2.23
CA PRO A 278 8.76 -11.70 -2.87
C PRO A 278 8.39 -10.39 -3.58
N HIS A 279 8.93 -9.26 -3.10
CA HIS A 279 8.65 -7.93 -3.63
C HIS A 279 9.93 -7.15 -3.97
N ARG A 280 9.85 -6.28 -4.96
CA ARG A 280 10.85 -5.29 -5.31
C ARG A 280 10.18 -3.96 -5.66
N PRO A 281 10.28 -2.95 -4.75
CA PRO A 281 11.10 -2.92 -3.53
C PRO A 281 10.61 -3.88 -2.45
N SER A 282 11.53 -4.34 -1.58
CA SER A 282 11.20 -5.04 -0.33
C SER A 282 11.35 -4.09 0.85
N VAL A 283 10.36 -4.10 1.73
CA VAL A 283 10.38 -3.35 2.99
C VAL A 283 11.45 -3.90 3.93
N ASP A 284 11.58 -5.24 4.02
CA ASP A 284 12.58 -5.88 4.86
C ASP A 284 14.00 -5.45 4.47
N VAL A 285 14.31 -5.40 3.17
CA VAL A 285 15.63 -4.96 2.66
C VAL A 285 15.90 -3.49 3.00
N MET A 286 14.94 -2.60 2.82
CA MET A 286 15.09 -1.19 3.16
C MET A 286 15.27 -0.99 4.68
N PHE A 287 14.48 -1.65 5.48
CA PHE A 287 14.55 -1.56 6.95
C PHE A 287 15.87 -2.09 7.48
N GLN A 288 16.33 -3.25 6.99
CA GLN A 288 17.64 -3.79 7.36
C GLN A 288 18.75 -2.79 7.03
N SER A 289 18.78 -2.26 5.81
CA SER A 289 19.78 -1.29 5.38
C SER A 289 19.73 0.01 6.20
N ALA A 290 18.54 0.48 6.59
CA ALA A 290 18.38 1.61 7.49
C ALA A 290 18.98 1.31 8.88
N ALA A 291 18.67 0.15 9.45
CA ALA A 291 19.22 -0.30 10.73
C ALA A 291 20.76 -0.40 10.71
N GLU A 292 21.34 -0.91 9.63
CA GLU A 292 22.80 -0.99 9.47
C GLU A 292 23.47 0.39 9.36
N THR A 293 22.80 1.34 8.67
CA THR A 293 23.36 2.68 8.38
C THR A 293 23.15 3.67 9.52
N PHE A 294 21.97 3.68 10.14
CA PHE A 294 21.55 4.68 11.16
C PHE A 294 21.45 4.09 12.57
N ARG A 295 21.58 2.75 12.73
CA ARG A 295 21.58 2.02 14.00
C ARG A 295 20.32 2.30 14.83
N ASN A 296 20.48 2.75 16.08
CA ASN A 296 19.40 3.09 17.00
C ASN A 296 18.66 4.40 16.66
N ARG A 297 19.04 5.06 15.56
CA ARG A 297 18.47 6.35 15.14
C ARG A 297 17.45 6.17 14.01
N VAL A 298 16.76 5.02 13.92
CA VAL A 298 15.73 4.72 12.93
C VAL A 298 14.36 4.68 13.60
N LEU A 299 13.38 5.34 12.97
CA LEU A 299 11.97 5.07 13.19
C LEU A 299 11.44 4.32 11.97
N ALA A 300 11.04 3.06 12.15
CA ALA A 300 10.25 2.34 11.16
C ALA A 300 8.76 2.54 11.40
N VAL A 301 8.02 2.74 10.32
CA VAL A 301 6.56 2.83 10.33
C VAL A 301 6.01 1.78 9.38
N VAL A 302 5.27 0.81 9.91
CA VAL A 302 4.62 -0.23 9.12
C VAL A 302 3.13 0.10 9.01
N MET A 303 2.67 0.31 7.79
CA MET A 303 1.31 0.73 7.52
C MET A 303 0.54 -0.34 6.74
N THR A 304 -0.72 -0.04 6.42
CA THR A 304 -1.63 -0.91 5.70
C THR A 304 -0.97 -1.67 4.56
N GLY A 305 -1.25 -2.95 4.45
CA GLY A 305 -0.71 -3.82 3.42
C GLY A 305 -0.90 -5.30 3.73
N MET A 306 -0.81 -6.12 2.70
CA MET A 306 -0.91 -7.56 2.81
C MET A 306 0.46 -8.21 3.04
N GLY A 307 0.47 -9.38 3.69
CA GLY A 307 1.68 -10.17 3.91
C GLY A 307 2.50 -9.73 5.11
N SER A 308 3.81 -9.99 5.06
CA SER A 308 4.74 -9.80 6.16
C SER A 308 6.11 -9.26 5.72
N ASP A 309 6.22 -8.69 4.50
CA ASP A 309 7.43 -8.00 4.04
C ASP A 309 7.57 -6.67 4.81
N CYS A 310 8.09 -6.76 5.98
CA CYS A 310 8.40 -5.72 6.97
C CYS A 310 8.82 -6.36 8.32
N LYS A 311 8.47 -7.63 8.54
CA LYS A 311 8.62 -8.29 9.84
C LYS A 311 10.09 -8.54 10.18
N GLN A 312 10.88 -9.04 9.22
CA GLN A 312 12.30 -9.28 9.41
C GLN A 312 13.06 -7.97 9.55
N GLY A 313 12.74 -6.98 8.72
CA GLY A 313 13.33 -5.65 8.81
C GLY A 313 13.01 -4.95 10.13
N ALA A 314 11.79 -5.06 10.64
CA ALA A 314 11.42 -4.56 11.97
C ALA A 314 12.26 -5.22 13.08
N ALA A 315 12.48 -6.53 13.00
CA ALA A 315 13.36 -7.25 13.95
C ALA A 315 14.81 -6.71 13.88
N TRP A 316 15.33 -6.43 12.68
CA TRP A 316 16.64 -5.80 12.51
C TRP A 316 16.71 -4.43 13.18
N ILE A 317 15.70 -3.55 12.95
CA ILE A 317 15.64 -2.23 13.57
C ILE A 317 15.59 -2.36 15.10
N LYS A 318 14.76 -3.23 15.64
CA LYS A 318 14.70 -3.50 17.09
C LYS A 318 16.03 -4.00 17.64
N SER A 319 16.73 -4.88 16.93
CA SER A 319 18.03 -5.40 17.35
C SER A 319 19.11 -4.32 17.46
N GLN A 320 19.01 -3.24 16.68
CA GLN A 320 19.90 -2.08 16.74
C GLN A 320 19.42 -0.99 17.73
N GLY A 321 18.29 -1.19 18.42
CA GLY A 321 17.72 -0.24 19.38
C GLY A 321 16.88 0.88 18.74
N GLY A 322 16.47 0.74 17.48
CA GLY A 322 15.54 1.64 16.81
C GLY A 322 14.10 1.43 17.26
N LEU A 323 13.20 2.31 16.78
CA LEU A 323 11.77 2.31 17.08
C LEU A 323 10.96 1.75 15.90
N VAL A 324 9.87 1.05 16.23
CA VAL A 324 8.92 0.52 15.24
C VAL A 324 7.52 0.93 15.65
N PHE A 325 6.84 1.70 14.79
CA PHE A 325 5.42 2.01 14.93
C PHE A 325 4.63 1.22 13.89
N THR A 326 3.42 0.81 14.26
CA THR A 326 2.50 0.12 13.35
C THR A 326 1.18 0.86 13.27
N GLU A 327 0.58 0.87 12.08
CA GLU A 327 -0.78 1.39 11.92
C GLU A 327 -1.77 0.49 12.66
N ALA A 328 -2.74 1.12 13.33
CA ALA A 328 -3.79 0.42 14.06
C ALA A 328 -4.78 -0.26 13.11
N GLU A 329 -5.32 -1.42 13.54
CA GLU A 329 -6.22 -2.24 12.72
C GLU A 329 -7.44 -1.47 12.24
N GLU A 330 -8.01 -0.61 13.09
CA GLU A 330 -9.21 0.17 12.79
C GLU A 330 -9.04 1.20 11.66
N THR A 331 -7.83 1.56 11.27
CA THR A 331 -7.57 2.49 10.15
C THR A 331 -6.96 1.82 8.94
N CYS A 332 -6.43 0.61 9.08
CA CYS A 332 -5.88 -0.16 7.97
C CYS A 332 -6.96 -0.54 6.95
N VAL A 333 -6.64 -0.39 5.67
CA VAL A 333 -7.39 -1.03 4.58
C VAL A 333 -7.20 -2.55 4.68
N VAL A 334 -5.94 -3.00 4.85
CA VAL A 334 -5.56 -4.40 5.08
C VAL A 334 -4.57 -4.48 6.23
N TYR A 335 -4.92 -5.19 7.31
CA TYR A 335 -4.09 -5.32 8.51
C TYR A 335 -3.15 -6.55 8.46
N GLY A 336 -2.49 -6.77 7.32
CA GLY A 336 -1.53 -7.88 7.16
C GLY A 336 -0.14 -7.52 7.66
N MET A 337 0.49 -6.54 7.02
CA MET A 337 1.83 -6.05 7.36
C MET A 337 1.91 -5.55 8.81
N PRO A 338 1.07 -4.61 9.28
CA PRO A 338 1.10 -4.17 10.68
C PRO A 338 0.83 -5.32 11.65
N GLY A 339 -0.18 -6.15 11.37
CA GLY A 339 -0.53 -7.31 12.19
C GLY A 339 0.64 -8.28 12.37
N SER A 340 1.40 -8.56 11.32
CA SER A 340 2.56 -9.45 11.36
C SER A 340 3.67 -8.96 12.30
N VAL A 341 3.83 -7.64 12.41
CA VAL A 341 4.82 -7.00 13.31
C VAL A 341 4.31 -6.98 14.75
N VAL A 342 3.01 -6.70 14.95
CA VAL A 342 2.38 -6.72 16.28
C VAL A 342 2.36 -8.12 16.86
N GLU A 343 1.98 -9.13 16.08
CA GLU A 343 1.98 -10.54 16.48
C GLU A 343 3.39 -11.07 16.85
N ALA A 344 4.43 -10.45 16.26
CA ALA A 344 5.82 -10.75 16.57
C ALA A 344 6.38 -9.95 17.77
N GLU A 345 5.54 -9.12 18.44
CA GLU A 345 5.92 -8.27 19.57
C GLU A 345 7.04 -7.26 19.23
N LEU A 346 7.11 -6.82 17.96
CA LEU A 346 8.14 -5.91 17.46
C LEU A 346 7.69 -4.44 17.44
N SER A 347 6.39 -4.16 17.63
CA SER A 347 5.82 -2.82 17.61
C SER A 347 5.99 -2.11 18.95
N ASP A 348 6.60 -0.91 18.96
CA ASP A 348 6.70 -0.07 20.14
C ASP A 348 5.43 0.76 20.37
N LYS A 349 4.72 1.10 19.30
CA LYS A 349 3.49 1.90 19.37
C LYS A 349 2.55 1.52 18.24
N ILE A 350 1.31 1.21 18.57
CA ILE A 350 0.22 1.00 17.60
C ILE A 350 -0.52 2.33 17.49
N VAL A 351 -0.61 2.89 16.27
CA VAL A 351 -1.07 4.26 16.04
C VAL A 351 -2.10 4.31 14.93
N PRO A 352 -3.30 4.86 15.15
CA PRO A 352 -4.25 5.11 14.07
C PRO A 352 -3.69 6.09 13.03
N LEU A 353 -4.12 5.95 11.77
CA LEU A 353 -3.62 6.75 10.64
C LEU A 353 -3.74 8.26 10.89
N ASP A 354 -4.85 8.70 11.47
CA ASP A 354 -5.14 10.12 11.78
C ASP A 354 -4.20 10.72 12.84
N ARG A 355 -3.50 9.88 13.61
CA ARG A 355 -2.53 10.29 14.64
C ARG A 355 -1.09 9.96 14.27
N MET A 356 -0.87 9.31 13.13
CA MET A 356 0.45 8.80 12.76
C MET A 356 1.46 9.95 12.55
N ALA A 357 1.06 11.03 11.87
CA ALA A 357 1.94 12.19 11.67
C ALA A 357 2.39 12.80 13.01
N ALA A 358 1.45 13.01 13.94
CA ALA A 358 1.76 13.54 15.27
C ALA A 358 2.70 12.60 16.05
N ALA A 359 2.46 11.29 16.00
CA ALA A 359 3.30 10.31 16.68
C ALA A 359 4.74 10.26 16.12
N ILE A 360 4.91 10.43 14.80
CA ILE A 360 6.22 10.53 14.15
C ILE A 360 6.94 11.81 14.61
N LEU A 361 6.24 12.95 14.61
CA LEU A 361 6.79 14.25 15.05
C LEU A 361 7.25 14.27 16.52
N GLU A 362 6.70 13.40 17.37
CA GLU A 362 7.13 13.28 18.77
C GLU A 362 8.53 12.69 18.94
N VAL A 363 9.08 12.00 17.91
CA VAL A 363 10.32 11.20 18.03
C VAL A 363 11.43 11.62 17.06
N VAL A 364 11.16 12.52 16.11
CA VAL A 364 12.15 13.07 15.17
C VAL A 364 12.70 14.41 15.57
#